data_c360ef5aed7d8e73ec8efbb860b7bd71
#
_entry.id   c360ef5aed7d8e73ec8efbb860b7bd71
#
_cell.length_a   1.000
_cell.length_b   1.000
_cell.length_c   1.000
_cell.angle_alpha   90.00
_cell.angle_beta   90.00
_cell.angle_gamma   90.00
#
_symmetry.space_group_name_H-M   'P 1'
#
loop_
_entity.id
_entity.type
_entity.pdbx_description
1 polymer ?
#
loop_
_entity_poly.entity_id
_entity_poly.type
_entity_poly.pdbx_seq_one_letter_code
_entity_poly.pdbx_strand_id
1 'polypeptide(L)'
;MSAARSTTRNTRNRFSADAKEGSRYRGSFRFLCEYIEQMIDAIHHAYEVMINNLSQAHAGTLLDISNALQTEEQINQLRNQLREAEIEDIEQNKTNYQTSVYYLDIVSELEKMGDFMINISQALERAFIK
;
A
#
# COMPACT_ATOMS: atom_id res chain seq x y z
N MET A 1 -15.95 -0.78 -7.16
CA MET A 1 -15.31 -1.11 -5.87
C MET A 1 -15.49 -2.56 -5.47
N SER A 2 -16.73 -3.07 -5.46
CA SER A 2 -16.98 -4.48 -5.13
C SER A 2 -16.30 -5.44 -6.11
N ALA A 3 -16.25 -5.11 -7.41
CA ALA A 3 -15.60 -5.95 -8.42
C ALA A 3 -14.09 -6.07 -8.16
N ALA A 4 -13.43 -4.99 -7.76
CA ALA A 4 -12.00 -5.02 -7.43
C ALA A 4 -11.73 -5.91 -6.22
N ARG A 5 -12.56 -5.83 -5.20
CA ARG A 5 -12.45 -6.67 -4.00
C ARG A 5 -12.66 -8.15 -4.34
N SER A 6 -13.63 -8.46 -5.19
CA SER A 6 -13.86 -9.82 -5.66
C SER A 6 -12.63 -10.38 -6.36
N THR A 7 -12.04 -9.60 -7.25
CA THR A 7 -10.84 -10.00 -8.00
C THR A 7 -9.68 -10.29 -7.05
N THR A 8 -9.45 -9.41 -6.07
CA THR A 8 -8.40 -9.58 -5.06
C THR A 8 -8.64 -10.86 -4.26
N ARG A 9 -9.88 -11.11 -3.88
CA ARG A 9 -10.25 -12.28 -3.10
C ARG A 9 -10.01 -13.58 -3.88
N ASN A 10 -10.33 -13.59 -5.17
CA ASN A 10 -10.08 -14.73 -6.04
C ASN A 10 -8.59 -14.99 -6.21
N THR A 11 -7.79 -13.94 -6.36
CA THR A 11 -6.33 -14.06 -6.46
C THR A 11 -5.76 -14.66 -5.18
N ARG A 12 -6.24 -14.23 -4.02
CA ARG A 12 -5.82 -14.76 -2.74
C ARG A 12 -6.12 -16.26 -2.61
N ASN A 13 -7.30 -16.67 -3.02
CA ASN A 13 -7.69 -18.08 -3.00
C ASN A 13 -6.83 -18.92 -3.93
N ARG A 14 -6.48 -18.38 -5.09
CA ARG A 14 -5.60 -19.06 -6.06
C ARG A 14 -4.21 -19.27 -5.46
N PHE A 15 -3.64 -18.25 -4.85
CA PHE A 15 -2.34 -18.37 -4.19
C PHE A 15 -2.38 -19.39 -3.06
N SER A 16 -3.45 -19.43 -2.28
CA SER A 16 -3.61 -20.39 -1.22
C SER A 16 -3.66 -21.83 -1.74
N ALA A 17 -4.33 -22.06 -2.87
CA ALA A 17 -4.41 -23.38 -3.50
C ALA A 17 -3.04 -23.81 -4.02
N ASP A 18 -2.32 -22.90 -4.68
CA ASP A 18 -0.99 -23.17 -5.23
C ASP A 18 0.01 -23.44 -4.09
N ALA A 19 -0.14 -22.74 -2.97
CA ALA A 19 0.74 -22.87 -1.82
C ALA A 19 0.57 -24.18 -1.08
N LYS A 20 -0.46 -25.00 -1.37
CA LYS A 20 -0.66 -26.29 -0.72
C LYS A 20 0.52 -27.23 -0.94
N GLU A 21 1.18 -27.13 -2.08
CA GLU A 21 2.33 -27.96 -2.39
C GLU A 21 3.58 -27.52 -1.62
N GLY A 22 3.71 -26.23 -1.30
CA GLY A 22 4.77 -25.67 -0.48
C GLY A 22 4.26 -25.31 0.90
N SER A 23 3.71 -26.27 1.62
CA SER A 23 2.93 -26.03 2.83
C SER A 23 3.63 -25.22 3.93
N ARG A 24 4.96 -25.32 4.06
CA ARG A 24 5.68 -24.59 5.10
C ARG A 24 5.71 -23.06 4.89
N TYR A 25 5.44 -22.59 3.67
CA TYR A 25 5.39 -21.16 3.35
C TYR A 25 3.97 -20.59 3.34
N ARG A 26 3.00 -21.42 3.55
CA ARG A 26 1.58 -21.08 3.36
C ARG A 26 1.10 -19.93 4.22
N GLY A 27 1.44 -19.96 5.51
CA GLY A 27 1.05 -18.90 6.44
C GLY A 27 1.69 -17.58 6.09
N SER A 28 2.98 -17.62 5.76
CA SER A 28 3.75 -16.45 5.37
C SER A 28 3.18 -15.80 4.10
N PHE A 29 2.86 -16.61 3.10
CA PHE A 29 2.30 -16.15 1.83
C PHE A 29 0.98 -15.41 2.03
N ARG A 30 0.09 -15.99 2.84
CA ARG A 30 -1.21 -15.37 3.14
C ARG A 30 -1.02 -14.04 3.86
N PHE A 31 -0.14 -13.99 4.81
CA PHE A 31 0.17 -12.82 5.60
C PHE A 31 0.67 -11.67 4.72
N LEU A 32 1.58 -11.96 3.79
CA LEU A 32 2.11 -10.98 2.85
C LEU A 32 1.02 -10.43 1.93
N CYS A 33 0.15 -11.30 1.43
CA CYS A 33 -0.97 -10.87 0.59
C CYS A 33 -1.90 -9.92 1.35
N GLU A 34 -2.16 -10.20 2.62
CA GLU A 34 -3.00 -9.33 3.45
C GLU A 34 -2.35 -7.96 3.66
N TYR A 35 -1.04 -7.92 3.89
CA TYR A 35 -0.33 -6.63 4.02
C TYR A 35 -0.36 -5.84 2.73
N ILE A 36 -0.17 -6.49 1.60
CA ILE A 36 -0.24 -5.82 0.31
C ILE A 36 -1.63 -5.25 0.06
N GLU A 37 -2.69 -6.00 0.40
CA GLU A 37 -4.06 -5.50 0.32
C GLU A 37 -4.26 -4.26 1.18
N GLN A 38 -3.74 -4.26 2.39
CA GLN A 38 -3.83 -3.11 3.29
C GLN A 38 -3.11 -1.90 2.71
N MET A 39 -1.95 -2.11 2.09
CA MET A 39 -1.22 -1.03 1.42
C MET A 39 -1.99 -0.47 0.24
N ILE A 40 -2.60 -1.33 -0.56
CA ILE A 40 -3.42 -0.90 -1.70
C ILE A 40 -4.61 -0.08 -1.21
N ASP A 41 -5.26 -0.51 -0.13
CA ASP A 41 -6.38 0.23 0.46
C ASP A 41 -5.92 1.61 0.97
N ALA A 42 -4.76 1.67 1.62
CA ALA A 42 -4.19 2.93 2.12
C ALA A 42 -3.85 3.88 0.97
N ILE A 43 -3.31 3.36 -0.12
CA ILE A 43 -2.98 4.14 -1.32
C ILE A 43 -4.25 4.64 -1.99
N HIS A 44 -5.27 3.79 -2.07
CA HIS A 44 -6.57 4.20 -2.61
C HIS A 44 -7.16 5.35 -1.79
N HIS A 45 -7.08 5.27 -0.47
CA HIS A 45 -7.52 6.35 0.40
C HIS A 45 -6.71 7.63 0.16
N ALA A 46 -5.39 7.51 0.01
CA ALA A 46 -4.52 8.65 -0.29
C ALA A 46 -4.90 9.31 -1.63
N TYR A 47 -5.27 8.51 -2.61
CA TYR A 47 -5.75 9.01 -3.90
C TYR A 47 -7.04 9.81 -3.72
N GLU A 48 -8.01 9.29 -2.97
CA GLU A 48 -9.27 10.00 -2.70
C GLU A 48 -9.02 11.33 -2.00
N VAL A 49 -8.11 11.34 -1.02
CA VAL A 49 -7.74 12.57 -0.30
C VAL A 49 -7.11 13.58 -1.27
N MET A 50 -6.24 13.11 -2.16
CA MET A 50 -5.61 13.98 -3.17
C MET A 50 -6.66 14.60 -4.08
N ILE A 51 -7.62 13.81 -4.56
CA ILE A 51 -8.69 14.32 -5.43
C ILE A 51 -9.56 15.34 -4.68
N ASN A 52 -9.86 15.08 -3.42
CA ASN A 52 -10.62 16.02 -2.59
C ASN A 52 -9.87 17.35 -2.42
N ASN A 53 -8.56 17.29 -2.18
CA ASN A 53 -7.73 18.48 -2.05
C ASN A 53 -7.69 19.27 -3.36
N LEU A 54 -7.61 18.58 -4.48
CA LEU A 54 -7.66 19.23 -5.79
C LEU A 54 -9.00 19.94 -6.01
N SER A 55 -10.10 19.31 -5.63
CA SER A 55 -11.43 19.91 -5.72
C SER A 55 -11.55 21.17 -4.86
N GLN A 56 -11.01 21.14 -3.66
CA GLN A 56 -11.02 22.31 -2.76
C GLN A 56 -10.16 23.45 -3.32
N ALA A 57 -9.00 23.13 -3.87
CA ALA A 57 -8.15 24.12 -4.50
C ALA A 57 -8.85 24.76 -5.70
N HIS A 58 -9.52 23.97 -6.52
CA HIS A 58 -10.28 24.45 -7.67
C HIS A 58 -11.43 25.38 -7.26
N ALA A 59 -12.08 25.10 -6.14
CA ALA A 59 -13.16 25.91 -5.61
C ALA A 59 -12.67 27.20 -4.94
N GLY A 60 -11.37 27.41 -4.83
CA GLY A 60 -10.80 28.58 -4.16
C GLY A 60 -10.83 28.53 -2.65
N THR A 61 -11.08 27.37 -2.08
CA THR A 61 -11.08 27.16 -0.63
C THR A 61 -9.64 27.09 -0.12
N LEU A 62 -9.42 27.58 1.10
CA LEU A 62 -8.09 27.47 1.72
C LEU A 62 -7.68 26.01 1.83
N LEU A 63 -6.53 25.69 1.27
CA LEU A 63 -6.06 24.29 1.18
C LEU A 63 -5.22 23.91 2.38
N ASP A 64 -5.69 22.88 3.12
CA ASP A 64 -4.98 22.27 4.21
C ASP A 64 -4.68 20.82 3.82
N ILE A 65 -3.40 20.48 3.70
CA ILE A 65 -2.99 19.13 3.28
C ILE A 65 -2.60 18.22 4.45
N SER A 66 -2.98 18.56 5.68
CA SER A 66 -2.71 17.70 6.84
C SER A 66 -3.28 16.29 6.64
N ASN A 67 -4.44 16.16 5.98
CA ASN A 67 -5.04 14.87 5.63
C ASN A 67 -4.13 14.05 4.70
N ALA A 68 -3.50 14.69 3.72
CA ALA A 68 -2.57 14.02 2.81
C ALA A 68 -1.31 13.53 3.55
N LEU A 69 -0.80 14.33 4.47
CA LEU A 69 0.35 13.93 5.30
C LEU A 69 0.02 12.74 6.19
N GLN A 70 -1.21 12.67 6.69
CA GLN A 70 -1.67 11.52 7.47
C GLN A 70 -1.70 10.24 6.61
N THR A 71 -2.13 10.33 5.36
CA THR A 71 -2.15 9.16 4.48
C THR A 71 -0.74 8.66 4.18
N GLU A 72 0.21 9.58 4.01
CA GLU A 72 1.62 9.22 3.83
C GLU A 72 2.15 8.46 5.04
N GLU A 73 1.85 8.94 6.24
CA GLU A 73 2.29 8.27 7.46
C GLU A 73 1.70 6.87 7.58
N GLN A 74 0.43 6.69 7.24
CA GLN A 74 -0.21 5.38 7.25
C GLN A 74 0.49 4.41 6.29
N ILE A 75 0.81 4.86 5.09
CA ILE A 75 1.52 4.05 4.10
C ILE A 75 2.90 3.68 4.61
N ASN A 76 3.61 4.64 5.22
CA ASN A 76 4.95 4.41 5.77
C ASN A 76 4.91 3.40 6.91
N GLN A 77 3.92 3.46 7.79
CA GLN A 77 3.76 2.51 8.88
C GLN A 77 3.50 1.11 8.36
N LEU A 78 2.62 0.95 7.39
CA LEU A 78 2.33 -0.35 6.77
C LEU A 78 3.58 -0.93 6.09
N ARG A 79 4.32 -0.08 5.38
CA ARG A 79 5.59 -0.49 4.77
C ARG A 79 6.56 -1.02 5.81
N ASN A 80 6.72 -0.31 6.91
CA ASN A 80 7.65 -0.70 7.95
C ASN A 80 7.23 -2.02 8.60
N GLN A 81 5.94 -2.19 8.88
CA GLN A 81 5.40 -3.43 9.43
C GLN A 81 5.66 -4.61 8.50
N LEU A 82 5.45 -4.41 7.20
CA LEU A 82 5.69 -5.46 6.22
C LEU A 82 7.16 -5.84 6.15
N ARG A 83 8.05 -4.85 6.13
CA ARG A 83 9.50 -5.10 6.08
C ARG A 83 9.98 -5.85 7.30
N GLU A 84 9.49 -5.48 8.48
CA GLU A 84 9.84 -6.17 9.72
C GLU A 84 9.35 -7.61 9.70
N ALA A 85 8.12 -7.83 9.25
CA ALA A 85 7.56 -9.18 9.15
C ALA A 85 8.34 -10.05 8.18
N GLU A 86 8.76 -9.48 7.05
CA GLU A 86 9.55 -10.21 6.04
C GLU A 86 10.93 -10.58 6.55
N ILE A 87 11.60 -9.66 7.24
CA ILE A 87 12.92 -9.93 7.81
C ILE A 87 12.81 -11.07 8.81
N GLU A 88 11.81 -11.03 9.69
CA GLU A 88 11.56 -12.08 10.66
C GLU A 88 11.30 -13.43 9.99
N ASP A 89 10.48 -13.43 8.94
CA ASP A 89 10.15 -14.65 8.20
C ASP A 89 11.38 -15.26 7.53
N ILE A 90 12.27 -14.42 6.97
CA ILE A 90 13.52 -14.88 6.38
C ILE A 90 14.42 -15.49 7.45
N GLU A 91 14.57 -14.83 8.59
CA GLU A 91 15.40 -15.30 9.69
C GLU A 91 14.92 -16.64 10.25
N GLN A 92 13.60 -16.87 10.24
CA GLN A 92 13.00 -18.10 10.73
C GLN A 92 12.84 -19.16 9.64
N ASN A 93 13.32 -18.90 8.43
CA ASN A 93 13.18 -19.78 7.26
C ASN A 93 11.72 -20.11 6.93
N LYS A 94 10.81 -19.19 7.20
CA LYS A 94 9.37 -19.37 6.93
C LYS A 94 9.00 -19.03 5.51
N THR A 95 9.88 -18.35 4.77
CA THR A 95 9.60 -17.92 3.41
C THR A 95 10.83 -18.13 2.53
N ASN A 96 10.58 -18.30 1.25
CA ASN A 96 11.63 -18.36 0.24
C ASN A 96 12.20 -16.96 0.02
N TYR A 97 13.53 -16.84 0.01
CA TYR A 97 14.20 -15.56 -0.19
C TYR A 97 13.76 -14.85 -1.46
N GLN A 98 13.66 -15.59 -2.56
CA GLN A 98 13.26 -15.03 -3.85
C GLN A 98 11.84 -14.49 -3.80
N THR A 99 10.92 -15.21 -3.16
CA THR A 99 9.55 -14.74 -2.96
C THR A 99 9.53 -13.44 -2.16
N SER A 100 10.34 -13.36 -1.10
CA SER A 100 10.45 -12.15 -0.28
C SER A 100 10.93 -10.95 -1.09
N VAL A 101 11.91 -11.15 -1.96
CA VAL A 101 12.41 -10.09 -2.83
C VAL A 101 11.30 -9.54 -3.73
N TYR A 102 10.50 -10.42 -4.33
CA TYR A 102 9.38 -9.99 -5.18
C TYR A 102 8.35 -9.19 -4.39
N TYR A 103 8.02 -9.62 -3.18
CA TYR A 103 7.07 -8.89 -2.35
C TYR A 103 7.61 -7.54 -1.93
N LEU A 104 8.87 -7.45 -1.58
CA LEU A 104 9.50 -6.18 -1.23
C LEU A 104 9.55 -5.23 -2.42
N ASP A 105 9.74 -5.76 -3.61
CA ASP A 105 9.68 -4.96 -4.85
C ASP A 105 8.27 -4.39 -5.06
N ILE A 106 7.24 -5.20 -4.86
CA ILE A 106 5.85 -4.74 -4.97
C ILE A 106 5.59 -3.62 -3.97
N VAL A 107 6.00 -3.80 -2.72
CA VAL A 107 5.84 -2.81 -1.67
C VAL A 107 6.55 -1.51 -2.04
N SER A 108 7.75 -1.61 -2.59
CA SER A 108 8.53 -0.44 -3.03
C SER A 108 7.79 0.35 -4.11
N GLU A 109 7.19 -0.35 -5.08
CA GLU A 109 6.42 0.31 -6.13
C GLU A 109 5.15 0.97 -5.57
N LEU A 110 4.47 0.31 -4.65
CA LEU A 110 3.29 0.89 -3.99
C LEU A 110 3.65 2.15 -3.19
N GLU A 111 4.79 2.12 -2.51
CA GLU A 111 5.31 3.27 -1.77
C GLU A 111 5.55 4.47 -2.69
N LYS A 112 6.11 4.22 -3.88
CA LYS A 112 6.32 5.29 -4.88
C LYS A 112 5.00 5.92 -5.30
N MET A 113 3.95 5.13 -5.45
CA MET A 113 2.62 5.66 -5.77
C MET A 113 2.13 6.61 -4.69
N GLY A 114 2.31 6.23 -3.42
CA GLY A 114 1.96 7.10 -2.30
C GLY A 114 2.77 8.40 -2.31
N ASP A 115 4.07 8.30 -2.58
CA ASP A 115 4.95 9.48 -2.66
C ASP A 115 4.51 10.44 -3.76
N PHE A 116 4.11 9.93 -4.92
CA PHE A 116 3.61 10.78 -6.00
C PHE A 116 2.36 11.54 -5.57
N MET A 117 1.46 10.90 -4.85
CA MET A 117 0.23 11.55 -4.40
C MET A 117 0.51 12.66 -3.40
N ILE A 118 1.43 12.44 -2.45
CA ILE A 118 1.79 13.48 -1.49
C ILE A 118 2.50 14.64 -2.18
N ASN A 119 3.35 14.34 -3.16
CA ASN A 119 4.04 15.36 -3.94
C ASN A 119 3.07 16.25 -4.70
N ILE A 120 2.00 15.67 -5.24
CA ILE A 120 0.94 16.43 -5.92
C ILE A 120 0.23 17.34 -4.92
N SER A 121 -0.14 16.84 -3.76
CA SER A 121 -0.80 17.63 -2.70
C SER A 121 0.09 18.79 -2.25
N GLN A 122 1.38 18.56 -2.09
CA GLN A 122 2.35 19.60 -1.71
C GLN A 122 2.50 20.65 -2.81
N ALA A 123 2.48 20.23 -4.06
CA ALA A 123 2.52 21.15 -5.19
C ALA A 123 1.27 22.03 -5.24
N LEU A 124 0.10 21.43 -4.98
CA LEU A 124 -1.14 22.19 -4.90
C LEU A 124 -1.10 23.22 -3.78
N GLU A 125 -0.59 22.81 -2.62
CA GLU A 125 -0.42 23.73 -1.49
C GLU A 125 0.43 24.93 -1.88
N ARG A 126 1.59 24.67 -2.49
CA ARG A 126 2.50 25.75 -2.91
C ARG A 126 1.86 26.67 -3.97
N ALA A 127 1.05 26.09 -4.85
CA ALA A 127 0.44 26.87 -5.94
C ALA A 127 -0.69 27.78 -5.45
N PHE A 128 -1.42 27.36 -4.41
CA PHE A 128 -2.67 28.04 -4.00
C PHE A 128 -2.58 28.75 -2.65
N ILE A 129 -1.45 28.72 -1.97
CA ILE A 129 -1.24 29.39 -0.68
C ILE A 129 -0.85 30.88 -0.85
N LYS A 130 -0.68 31.33 -2.03
CA LYS A 130 -0.40 32.75 -2.28
C LYS A 130 -1.68 33.57 -2.16
#